data_bb9bfb4427e9868035d14575f2743cc9
#
_entry.id   bb9bfb4427e9868035d14575f2743cc9
#
_cell.length_a   1.000
_cell.length_b   1.000
_cell.length_c   1.000
_cell.angle_alpha   90.00
_cell.angle_beta   90.00
_cell.angle_gamma   90.00
#
_symmetry.space_group_name_H-M   'P 1'
#
loop_
_entity.id
_entity.type
_entity.pdbx_description
1 polymer ?
#
loop_
_entity_poly.entity_id
_entity_poly.type
_entity_poly.pdbx_seq_one_letter_code
_entity_poly.pdbx_strand_id
1 'polypeptide(L)'
;MTKTHIITIDGIEVALRCSGATPILYRSQFQGDLIAEFNHIYMRNGEGEDKGDYLPEGAIELLIKAAYIMARQGDPKEKRSFEEWADQFSLMGLTNDLGRIAEILIEDEKTTEEPKKNTEEPSAV
;
A
#
# COMPACT_ATOMS: atom_id res chain seq x y z
N MET A 1 -4.57 -11.57 -10.73
CA MET A 1 -5.24 -10.47 -11.26
C MET A 1 -5.27 -9.28 -10.37
N THR A 2 -5.02 -8.15 -10.93
CA THR A 2 -4.96 -6.93 -10.14
C THR A 2 -6.34 -6.41 -9.88
N LYS A 3 -6.53 -5.86 -8.70
CA LYS A 3 -7.81 -5.39 -8.28
C LYS A 3 -7.72 -3.98 -7.75
N THR A 4 -8.74 -3.21 -7.96
CA THR A 4 -8.81 -1.86 -7.42
C THR A 4 -9.68 -1.88 -6.18
N HIS A 5 -9.19 -1.30 -5.11
CA HIS A 5 -9.92 -1.24 -3.86
C HIS A 5 -10.47 0.17 -3.70
N ILE A 6 -11.76 0.27 -3.42
CA ILE A 6 -12.35 1.58 -3.18
C ILE A 6 -12.50 1.71 -1.67
N ILE A 7 -11.79 2.63 -1.07
CA ILE A 7 -11.92 2.83 0.36
C ILE A 7 -12.21 4.29 0.64
N THR A 8 -12.66 4.57 1.84
CA THR A 8 -12.96 5.93 2.24
C THR A 8 -11.87 6.39 3.19
N ILE A 9 -11.20 7.46 2.86
CA ILE A 9 -10.20 8.06 3.73
C ILE A 9 -10.68 9.44 4.08
N ASP A 10 -10.88 9.67 5.36
CA ASP A 10 -11.32 10.98 5.86
C ASP A 10 -12.59 11.42 5.10
N GLY A 11 -13.50 10.49 4.87
CA GLY A 11 -14.76 10.80 4.21
C GLY A 11 -14.67 10.92 2.70
N ILE A 12 -13.49 10.74 2.13
CA ILE A 12 -13.32 10.87 0.69
C ILE A 12 -13.06 9.50 0.09
N GLU A 13 -13.80 9.15 -0.95
CA GLU A 13 -13.60 7.85 -1.59
C GLU A 13 -12.36 7.89 -2.44
N VAL A 14 -11.54 6.87 -2.31
CA VAL A 14 -10.29 6.81 -3.04
C VAL A 14 -10.16 5.43 -3.65
N ALA A 15 -9.82 5.38 -4.92
CA ALA A 15 -9.60 4.11 -5.61
C ALA A 15 -8.12 3.81 -5.57
N LEU A 16 -7.76 2.69 -4.95
CA LEU A 16 -6.36 2.30 -4.80
C LEU A 16 -6.11 1.03 -5.58
N ARG A 17 -5.17 1.08 -6.48
CA ARG A 17 -4.82 -0.11 -7.25
C ARG A 17 -3.40 -0.51 -6.94
N CYS A 18 -3.23 -1.77 -6.54
CA CYS A 18 -1.92 -2.29 -6.20
C CYS A 18 -1.57 -3.38 -7.21
N SER A 19 -0.42 -3.27 -7.83
CA SER A 19 -0.02 -4.24 -8.85
C SER A 19 1.49 -4.34 -8.89
N GLY A 20 1.99 -5.09 -9.85
CA GLY A 20 3.43 -5.20 -10.01
C GLY A 20 4.10 -3.87 -10.33
N ALA A 21 3.34 -2.92 -10.83
CA ALA A 21 3.90 -1.60 -11.13
C ALA A 21 4.04 -0.73 -9.90
N THR A 22 3.32 -1.04 -8.81
CA THR A 22 3.34 -0.19 -7.63
C THR A 22 4.74 0.06 -7.08
N PRO A 23 5.57 -0.96 -6.86
CA PRO A 23 6.91 -0.69 -6.34
C PRO A 23 7.79 0.05 -7.35
N ILE A 24 7.55 -0.13 -8.64
CA ILE A 24 8.31 0.56 -9.65
C ILE A 24 7.97 2.05 -9.64
N LEU A 25 6.70 2.36 -9.56
CA LEU A 25 6.25 3.75 -9.52
C LEU A 25 6.67 4.42 -8.21
N TYR A 26 6.63 3.66 -7.12
CA TYR A 26 7.06 4.17 -5.83
C TYR A 26 8.54 4.58 -5.91
N ARG A 27 9.37 3.71 -6.49
CA ARG A 27 10.77 4.01 -6.59
C ARG A 27 11.03 5.21 -7.47
N SER A 28 10.28 5.32 -8.56
CA SER A 28 10.44 6.44 -9.45
C SER A 28 10.09 7.76 -8.76
N GLN A 29 9.06 7.75 -7.93
CA GLN A 29 8.60 8.96 -7.28
C GLN A 29 9.43 9.29 -6.02
N PHE A 30 9.72 8.29 -5.22
CA PHE A 30 10.30 8.50 -3.90
C PHE A 30 11.69 7.93 -3.72
N GLN A 31 12.20 7.26 -4.74
CA GLN A 31 13.55 6.73 -4.72
C GLN A 31 13.79 5.64 -3.68
N GLY A 32 12.77 4.98 -3.23
CA GLY A 32 12.90 3.92 -2.25
C GLY A 32 12.40 2.61 -2.77
N ASP A 33 12.58 1.56 -1.99
CA ASP A 33 12.13 0.23 -2.35
C ASP A 33 10.94 -0.10 -1.46
N LEU A 34 9.72 0.02 -2.01
CA LEU A 34 8.51 -0.14 -1.24
C LEU A 34 8.45 -1.48 -0.50
N ILE A 35 8.74 -2.57 -1.19
CA ILE A 35 8.63 -3.89 -0.58
C ILE A 35 9.66 -4.06 0.53
N ALA A 36 10.88 -3.65 0.28
CA ALA A 36 11.92 -3.78 1.30
C ALA A 36 11.61 -2.91 2.51
N GLU A 37 11.13 -1.70 2.29
CA GLU A 37 10.80 -0.81 3.39
C GLU A 37 9.63 -1.35 4.19
N PHE A 38 8.62 -1.86 3.49
CA PHE A 38 7.45 -2.39 4.16
C PHE A 38 7.84 -3.61 5.01
N ASN A 39 8.63 -4.51 4.46
CA ASN A 39 9.05 -5.68 5.20
C ASN A 39 9.94 -5.30 6.38
N HIS A 40 10.84 -4.37 6.18
CA HIS A 40 11.71 -3.94 7.27
C HIS A 40 10.89 -3.39 8.43
N ILE A 41 9.91 -2.55 8.13
CA ILE A 41 9.09 -1.97 9.17
C ILE A 41 8.19 -2.97 9.86
N TYR A 42 7.48 -3.76 9.08
CA TYR A 42 6.50 -4.66 9.67
C TYR A 42 7.08 -5.96 10.21
N MET A 43 8.06 -6.52 9.54
CA MET A 43 8.63 -7.75 10.03
C MET A 43 9.50 -7.48 11.23
N ARG A 44 10.30 -6.43 11.19
CA ARG A 44 11.16 -6.14 12.29
C ARG A 44 10.40 -5.70 13.51
N ASN A 45 9.44 -4.84 13.36
CA ASN A 45 8.72 -4.32 14.50
C ASN A 45 7.65 -5.26 15.01
N GLY A 46 7.15 -6.11 14.17
CA GLY A 46 6.10 -7.00 14.61
C GLY A 46 6.58 -8.20 15.33
N GLU A 47 7.85 -8.57 15.14
CA GLU A 47 8.33 -9.69 15.79
C GLU A 47 8.47 -9.58 17.22
N GLY A 48 8.89 -8.59 17.71
CA GLY A 48 9.25 -8.47 19.05
C GLY A 48 8.18 -8.49 19.99
N GLU A 49 7.21 -7.79 19.81
CA GLU A 49 6.21 -7.70 20.73
C GLU A 49 4.97 -7.22 20.17
N ASP A 50 3.94 -7.46 20.82
CA ASP A 50 2.67 -6.99 20.43
C ASP A 50 2.55 -5.57 20.78
N LYS A 51 2.53 -4.71 19.83
CA LYS A 51 2.41 -3.34 20.14
C LYS A 51 1.02 -2.87 20.15
N GLY A 52 0.09 -3.70 19.99
CA GLY A 52 -1.30 -3.35 20.05
C GLY A 52 -1.70 -2.46 18.92
N ASP A 53 -2.10 -1.29 19.24
CA ASP A 53 -2.61 -0.39 18.26
C ASP A 53 -1.62 0.49 17.61
N TYR A 54 -0.36 0.38 18.01
CA TYR A 54 0.60 1.26 17.47
C TYR A 54 0.99 0.90 16.08
N LEU A 55 1.22 1.88 15.24
CA LEU A 55 1.85 1.64 13.97
C LEU A 55 3.36 1.62 14.20
N PRO A 56 4.08 0.77 13.51
CA PRO A 56 5.53 0.73 13.65
C PRO A 56 6.15 2.05 13.23
N GLU A 57 7.32 2.32 13.74
CA GLU A 57 8.01 3.54 13.42
C GLU A 57 8.29 3.60 11.93
N GLY A 58 8.02 4.68 11.28
CA GLY A 58 8.21 4.83 9.86
C GLY A 58 7.02 4.41 9.03
N ALA A 59 6.06 3.74 9.65
CA ALA A 59 4.94 3.22 8.90
C ALA A 59 4.04 4.31 8.34
N ILE A 60 3.86 5.38 9.07
CA ILE A 60 2.94 6.42 8.63
C ILE A 60 3.38 6.99 7.30
N GLU A 61 4.61 7.41 7.21
CA GLU A 61 5.09 8.00 5.98
C GLU A 61 5.10 6.99 4.84
N LEU A 62 5.53 5.77 5.12
CA LEU A 62 5.55 4.74 4.11
C LEU A 62 4.16 4.48 3.55
N LEU A 63 3.19 4.36 4.44
CA LEU A 63 1.84 4.03 4.00
C LEU A 63 1.18 5.18 3.23
N ILE A 64 1.47 6.41 3.61
CA ILE A 64 0.91 7.53 2.87
C ILE A 64 1.52 7.59 1.46
N LYS A 65 2.83 7.36 1.35
CA LYS A 65 3.47 7.36 0.06
C LYS A 65 2.93 6.24 -0.82
N ALA A 66 2.77 5.05 -0.23
CA ALA A 66 2.25 3.91 -0.99
C ALA A 66 0.82 4.18 -1.43
N ALA A 67 0.03 4.80 -0.56
CA ALA A 67 -1.35 5.10 -0.91
C ALA A 67 -1.43 6.08 -2.07
N TYR A 68 -0.54 7.06 -2.10
CA TYR A 68 -0.53 8.02 -3.18
C TYR A 68 -0.23 7.33 -4.52
N ILE A 69 0.76 6.44 -4.53
CA ILE A 69 1.10 5.72 -5.75
C ILE A 69 -0.08 4.86 -6.19
N MET A 70 -0.73 4.17 -5.24
CA MET A 70 -1.85 3.33 -5.57
C MET A 70 -3.05 4.15 -6.04
N ALA A 71 -3.20 5.36 -5.49
CA ALA A 71 -4.31 6.22 -5.90
C ALA A 71 -4.11 6.69 -7.33
N ARG A 72 -2.88 6.99 -7.71
CA ARG A 72 -2.61 7.39 -9.08
C ARG A 72 -2.84 6.24 -10.03
N GLN A 73 -2.56 5.02 -9.61
CA GLN A 73 -2.81 3.86 -10.43
C GLN A 73 -4.30 3.58 -10.54
N GLY A 74 -5.05 3.82 -9.47
CA GLY A 74 -6.48 3.55 -9.45
C GLY A 74 -7.30 4.59 -10.17
N ASP A 75 -6.74 5.80 -10.30
CA ASP A 75 -7.46 6.87 -10.96
C ASP A 75 -6.50 7.61 -11.87
N PRO A 76 -6.49 7.30 -13.15
CA PRO A 76 -5.58 7.93 -14.08
C PRO A 76 -5.73 9.42 -14.20
N LYS A 77 -6.84 9.95 -13.70
CA LYS A 77 -7.05 11.39 -13.75
C LYS A 77 -6.44 12.10 -12.57
N GLU A 78 -5.92 11.34 -11.60
CA GLU A 78 -5.30 11.95 -10.44
C GLU A 78 -3.98 12.56 -10.85
N LYS A 79 -3.91 13.89 -10.87
CA LYS A 79 -2.71 14.57 -11.30
C LYS A 79 -2.06 15.41 -10.23
N ARG A 80 -2.59 15.42 -9.02
CA ARG A 80 -2.01 16.23 -7.96
C ARG A 80 -0.66 15.69 -7.54
N SER A 81 0.19 16.57 -7.02
CA SER A 81 1.46 16.14 -6.48
C SER A 81 1.20 15.37 -5.20
N PHE A 82 2.22 14.69 -4.69
CA PHE A 82 2.08 13.94 -3.45
C PHE A 82 1.57 14.84 -2.33
N GLU A 83 2.16 16.00 -2.19
CA GLU A 83 1.76 16.90 -1.12
C GLU A 83 0.36 17.40 -1.29
N GLU A 84 -0.03 17.74 -2.52
CA GLU A 84 -1.38 18.21 -2.75
C GLU A 84 -2.38 17.11 -2.48
N TRP A 85 -2.05 15.88 -2.88
CA TRP A 85 -2.95 14.76 -2.67
C TRP A 85 -3.13 14.49 -1.18
N ALA A 86 -2.04 14.48 -0.43
CA ALA A 86 -2.13 14.20 0.98
C ALA A 86 -2.83 15.32 1.75
N ASP A 87 -2.68 16.54 1.27
CA ASP A 87 -3.23 17.70 1.98
C ASP A 87 -4.76 17.75 1.94
N GLN A 88 -5.39 16.99 1.08
CA GLN A 88 -6.85 16.99 1.04
C GLN A 88 -7.43 16.30 2.27
N PHE A 89 -6.64 15.52 3.00
CA PHE A 89 -7.13 14.80 4.15
C PHE A 89 -6.69 15.48 5.44
N SER A 90 -7.49 15.37 6.49
CA SER A 90 -7.05 15.85 7.78
C SER A 90 -6.03 14.85 8.34
N LEU A 91 -5.18 15.31 9.21
CA LEU A 91 -4.15 14.47 9.78
C LEU A 91 -4.76 13.24 10.45
N MET A 92 -5.76 13.45 11.29
CA MET A 92 -6.34 12.33 11.99
C MET A 92 -7.16 11.44 11.08
N GLY A 93 -7.84 12.02 10.10
CA GLY A 93 -8.62 11.22 9.17
C GLY A 93 -7.74 10.31 8.37
N LEU A 94 -6.61 10.82 7.90
CA LEU A 94 -5.69 10.01 7.12
C LEU A 94 -5.08 8.92 8.01
N THR A 95 -4.62 9.30 9.19
CA THR A 95 -3.97 8.36 10.09
C THR A 95 -4.89 7.21 10.48
N ASN A 96 -6.15 7.50 10.68
CA ASN A 96 -7.09 6.47 11.09
C ASN A 96 -7.28 5.38 10.04
N ASP A 97 -7.03 5.69 8.78
CA ASP A 97 -7.26 4.73 7.73
C ASP A 97 -5.98 4.06 7.20
N LEU A 98 -4.85 4.35 7.81
CA LEU A 98 -3.61 3.77 7.32
C LEU A 98 -3.57 2.25 7.47
N GLY A 99 -4.27 1.71 8.46
CA GLY A 99 -4.31 0.26 8.62
C GLY A 99 -4.93 -0.43 7.43
N ARG A 100 -5.93 0.21 6.80
CA ARG A 100 -6.55 -0.38 5.63
C ARG A 100 -5.58 -0.40 4.47
N ILE A 101 -4.75 0.61 4.36
CA ILE A 101 -3.77 0.65 3.30
C ILE A 101 -2.74 -0.46 3.49
N ALA A 102 -2.33 -0.69 4.74
CA ALA A 102 -1.40 -1.77 5.03
C ALA A 102 -2.02 -3.12 4.67
N GLU A 103 -3.31 -3.29 4.93
CA GLU A 103 -3.98 -4.52 4.60
C GLU A 103 -4.00 -4.77 3.10
N ILE A 104 -4.17 -3.73 2.32
CA ILE A 104 -4.19 -3.89 0.86
C ILE A 104 -2.83 -4.38 0.38
N LEU A 105 -1.75 -3.83 0.94
CA LEU A 105 -0.41 -4.26 0.55
C LEU A 105 -0.17 -5.70 0.95
N ILE A 106 -0.61 -6.08 2.14
CA ILE A 106 -0.42 -7.44 2.62
C ILE A 106 -1.21 -8.43 1.79
N GLU A 107 -2.45 -8.08 1.47
CA GLU A 107 -3.29 -8.94 0.69
C GLU A 107 -2.72 -9.17 -0.68
N ASP A 108 -2.20 -8.16 -1.30
CA ASP A 108 -1.66 -8.30 -2.63
C ASP A 108 -0.43 -9.20 -2.62
N GLU A 109 0.36 -9.11 -1.59
CA GLU A 109 1.50 -9.94 -1.46
C GLU A 109 1.12 -11.40 -1.31
N LYS A 110 0.12 -11.68 -0.50
CA LYS A 110 -0.35 -13.01 -0.31
C LYS A 110 -0.93 -13.59 -1.57
N THR A 111 -1.68 -12.79 -2.31
CA THR A 111 -2.28 -13.24 -3.54
C THR A 111 -1.20 -13.63 -4.52
N THR A 112 -0.13 -12.90 -4.53
CA THR A 112 0.96 -13.19 -5.41
C THR A 112 1.56 -14.52 -5.09
N GLU A 113 1.64 -14.86 -3.84
CA GLU A 113 2.18 -16.11 -3.49
C GLU A 113 1.31 -17.26 -3.77
N GLU A 114 0.08 -17.16 -3.43
CA GLU A 114 -0.79 -18.24 -3.58
C GLU A 114 -0.98 -18.81 -4.93
N PRO A 115 -1.21 -18.04 -5.90
CA PRO A 115 -1.53 -18.57 -7.17
C PRO A 115 -0.50 -19.38 -7.80
N LYS A 116 0.61 -19.30 -7.33
CA LYS A 116 1.57 -20.03 -7.88
C LYS A 116 1.31 -21.37 -7.89
N LYS A 117 0.58 -21.78 -7.10
CA LYS A 117 0.30 -23.05 -7.06
C LYS A 117 -0.53 -23.43 -8.09
N ASN A 118 -1.15 -22.92 -8.64
CA ASN A 118 -2.04 -23.29 -9.54
C ASN A 118 -1.62 -23.15 -10.77
N THR A 119 -1.21 -23.14 -10.74
CA THR A 119 -0.89 -23.07 -11.67
C THR A 119 -0.32 -23.66 -12.19
N GLU A 120 -0.46 -23.92 -11.83
CA GLU A 120 -0.02 -24.30 -12.36
C GLU A 120 0.31 -24.76 -12.87
N GLU A 121 0.23 -25.01 -12.75
CA GLU A 121 0.52 -25.28 -13.36
C GLU A 121 0.81 -25.56 -13.81
N PRO A 122 0.76 -25.74 -13.72
CA PRO A 122 1.17 -26.07 -14.33
C PRO A 122 1.57 -26.36 -14.75
N SER A 123 1.60 -26.21 -14.57
CA SER A 123 2.08 -26.34 -15.19
C SER A 123 2.49 -26.71 -15.59
N ALA A 124 2.56 -26.71 -15.49
CA ALA A 124 3.01 -27.02 -15.99
C ALA A 124 3.30 -27.34 -16.46
N VAL A 125 3.35 -27.42 -16.50
CA VAL A 125 3.55 -27.62 -17.05
C VAL A 125 3.64 -27.98 -17.51
#